data_c81d66f177bdee0e2d4c206b41b54051
#
_entry.id   c81d66f177bdee0e2d4c206b41b54051
#
_cell.length_a   1.000
_cell.length_b   1.000
_cell.length_c   1.000
_cell.angle_alpha   90.00
_cell.angle_beta   90.00
_cell.angle_gamma   90.00
#
_symmetry.space_group_name_H-M   'P 1'
#
loop_
_entity.id
_entity.type
_entity.pdbx_description
1 polymer ?
#
loop_
_entity_poly.entity_id
_entity_poly.type
_entity_poly.pdbx_seq_one_letter_code
_entity_poly.pdbx_strand_id
1 'polypeptide(L)'
;VAPTHPKLYYLGRDKRLILVNKEKRRSENIQEWRPAYLLNGCVVYIVKTAAFLRERKVFTKNIRAVISPKWRSVDLDTLEEWAIAEVIYKNRRAIARRIKRMSR
;
A
#
# COMPACT_ATOMS: atom_id res chain seq x y z
N VAL A 1 -2.98 5.07 -2.16
CA VAL A 1 -1.98 4.00 -2.12
C VAL A 1 -0.95 4.23 -1.04
N ALA A 2 -0.37 3.19 -0.52
CA ALA A 2 0.70 3.24 0.47
C ALA A 2 1.98 2.59 -0.06
N PRO A 3 3.16 3.10 0.32
CA PRO A 3 4.42 2.47 -0.03
C PRO A 3 4.49 1.04 0.50
N THR A 4 4.95 0.11 -0.33
CA THR A 4 5.17 -1.27 0.05
C THR A 4 6.48 -1.80 -0.50
N HIS A 5 6.89 -2.96 -0.01
CA HIS A 5 8.09 -3.63 -0.49
C HIS A 5 7.83 -4.25 -1.87
N PRO A 6 8.67 -4.01 -2.88
CA PRO A 6 8.45 -4.53 -4.23
C PRO A 6 8.69 -6.03 -4.36
N LYS A 7 9.48 -6.63 -3.47
CA LYS A 7 9.84 -8.05 -3.51
C LYS A 7 8.80 -8.88 -2.75
N LEU A 8 7.72 -9.25 -3.43
CA LEU A 8 6.60 -10.02 -2.88
C LEU A 8 6.63 -11.46 -3.40
N TYR A 9 6.19 -12.40 -2.55
CA TYR A 9 6.10 -13.81 -2.87
C TYR A 9 4.73 -14.36 -2.55
N TYR A 10 4.22 -15.26 -3.40
CA TYR A 10 3.15 -16.17 -3.02
C TYR A 10 3.72 -17.31 -2.18
N LEU A 11 2.95 -17.81 -1.24
CA LEU A 11 3.27 -19.04 -0.51
C LEU A 11 2.67 -20.22 -1.26
N GLY A 12 3.52 -21.01 -1.91
CA GLY A 12 3.15 -22.24 -2.60
C GLY A 12 3.05 -23.44 -1.67
N ARG A 13 2.85 -24.62 -2.26
CA ARG A 13 2.88 -25.89 -1.53
C ARG A 13 4.24 -26.07 -0.86
N ASP A 14 4.27 -26.81 0.27
CA ASP A 14 5.48 -27.07 1.05
C ASP A 14 6.24 -25.80 1.47
N LYS A 15 5.50 -24.67 1.64
CA LYS A 15 6.06 -23.37 2.03
C LYS A 15 7.11 -22.83 1.06
N ARG A 16 7.08 -23.25 -0.19
CA ARG A 16 7.94 -22.66 -1.23
C ARG A 16 7.51 -21.23 -1.55
N LEU A 17 8.49 -20.38 -1.74
CA LEU A 17 8.25 -18.97 -2.12
C LEU A 17 8.27 -18.83 -3.64
N ILE A 18 7.22 -18.25 -4.18
CA ILE A 18 7.07 -17.99 -5.62
C ILE A 18 6.99 -16.47 -5.82
N LEU A 19 7.97 -15.91 -6.53
CA LEU A 19 8.05 -14.46 -6.76
C LEU A 19 6.82 -13.96 -7.54
N VAL A 20 6.12 -12.97 -6.97
CA VAL A 20 4.93 -12.35 -7.59
C VAL A 20 5.32 -11.51 -8.79
N ASN A 21 6.33 -10.67 -8.63
CA ASN A 21 6.79 -9.76 -9.66
C ASN A 21 7.99 -10.35 -10.40
N LYS A 22 7.80 -10.71 -11.67
CA LYS A 22 8.85 -11.25 -12.54
C LYS A 22 9.62 -10.14 -13.25
N GLU A 23 10.05 -9.11 -12.56
CA GLU A 23 10.93 -8.11 -13.15
C GLU A 23 12.21 -8.77 -13.68
N LYS A 24 12.66 -8.33 -14.86
CA LYS A 24 13.83 -8.90 -15.55
C LYS A 24 15.14 -8.75 -14.75
N ARG A 25 15.21 -7.79 -13.85
CA ARG A 25 16.34 -7.59 -12.94
C ARG A 25 16.13 -8.39 -11.66
N ARG A 26 16.79 -9.52 -11.59
CA ARG A 26 16.84 -10.38 -10.40
C ARG A 26 17.93 -9.92 -9.44
N SER A 27 17.97 -8.65 -9.11
CA SER A 27 18.89 -8.19 -8.07
C SER A 27 18.37 -8.60 -6.70
N GLU A 28 19.24 -9.12 -5.85
CA GLU A 28 18.95 -9.33 -4.44
C GLU A 28 18.95 -8.02 -3.66
N ASN A 29 19.55 -6.98 -4.22
CA ASN A 29 19.58 -5.66 -3.65
C ASN A 29 18.25 -4.95 -3.85
N ILE A 30 17.52 -4.77 -2.75
CA ILE A 30 16.20 -4.13 -2.72
C ILE A 30 16.21 -2.72 -3.28
N GLN A 31 17.31 -1.99 -3.15
CA GLN A 31 17.45 -0.61 -3.61
C GLN A 31 17.40 -0.47 -5.14
N GLU A 32 17.66 -1.55 -5.86
CA GLU A 32 17.60 -1.59 -7.32
C GLU A 32 16.20 -1.87 -7.87
N TRP A 33 15.26 -2.24 -7.00
CA TRP A 33 13.87 -2.47 -7.37
C TRP A 33 13.10 -1.14 -7.45
N ARG A 34 12.19 -1.06 -8.41
CA ARG A 34 11.30 0.11 -8.48
C ARG A 34 10.46 0.21 -7.22
N PRO A 35 10.23 1.43 -6.70
CA PRO A 35 9.26 1.63 -5.64
C PRO A 35 7.91 1.03 -5.99
N ALA A 36 7.33 0.27 -5.09
CA ALA A 36 6.01 -0.33 -5.25
C ALA A 36 5.01 0.28 -4.27
N TYR A 37 3.75 0.27 -4.66
CA TYR A 37 2.66 0.81 -3.86
C TYR A 37 1.52 -0.18 -3.77
N LEU A 38 0.98 -0.35 -2.57
CA LEU A 38 -0.18 -1.17 -2.32
C LEU A 38 -1.43 -0.32 -2.43
N LEU A 39 -2.43 -0.81 -3.14
CA LEU A 39 -3.75 -0.24 -3.14
C LEU A 39 -4.41 -0.58 -1.79
N ASN A 40 -4.63 0.44 -0.97
CA ASN A 40 -5.34 0.28 0.28
C ASN A 40 -6.79 0.75 0.12
N GLY A 41 -7.72 -0.17 0.26
CA GLY A 41 -9.14 0.06 0.03
C GLY A 41 -9.83 1.02 0.99
N CYS A 42 -9.14 1.42 2.05
CA CYS A 42 -9.75 2.12 3.18
C CYS A 42 -9.79 3.62 3.06
N VAL A 43 -9.07 4.22 2.11
CA VAL A 43 -8.92 5.67 2.11
C VAL A 43 -10.02 6.32 1.28
N VAL A 44 -9.88 6.32 -0.02
CA VAL A 44 -10.87 6.93 -0.90
C VAL A 44 -10.63 6.55 -2.36
N TYR A 45 -11.73 6.31 -3.08
CA TYR A 45 -11.74 6.21 -4.52
C TYR A 45 -12.63 7.32 -5.07
N ILE A 46 -12.07 8.12 -5.98
CA ILE A 46 -12.81 9.19 -6.67
C ILE A 46 -12.74 8.92 -8.16
N VAL A 47 -13.88 8.86 -8.80
CA VAL A 47 -13.99 8.70 -10.25
C VAL A 47 -14.90 9.79 -10.83
N LYS A 48 -14.48 10.37 -11.95
CA LYS A 48 -15.35 11.29 -12.68
C LYS A 48 -16.57 10.55 -13.23
N THR A 49 -17.77 11.06 -13.01
CA THR A 49 -19.01 10.42 -13.46
C THR A 49 -18.98 10.08 -14.95
N ALA A 50 -18.51 11.00 -15.80
CA ALA A 50 -18.40 10.76 -17.24
C ALA A 50 -17.46 9.57 -17.56
N ALA A 51 -16.35 9.44 -16.88
CA ALA A 51 -15.42 8.32 -17.06
C ALA A 51 -16.03 6.99 -16.59
N PHE A 52 -16.69 6.99 -15.44
CA PHE A 52 -17.42 5.83 -14.93
C PHE A 52 -18.51 5.36 -15.91
N LEU A 53 -19.32 6.27 -16.41
CA LEU A 53 -20.38 5.93 -17.35
C LEU A 53 -19.85 5.38 -18.68
N ARG A 54 -18.71 5.91 -19.15
CA ARG A 54 -18.08 5.47 -20.39
C ARG A 54 -17.43 4.08 -20.24
N GLU A 55 -16.69 3.86 -19.16
CA GLU A 55 -15.89 2.65 -18.97
C GLU A 55 -16.56 1.59 -18.10
N ARG A 56 -17.69 1.93 -17.44
CA ARG A 56 -18.46 1.06 -16.54
C ARG A 56 -17.64 0.42 -15.42
N LYS A 57 -16.61 1.13 -14.94
CA LYS A 57 -15.76 0.68 -13.85
C LYS A 57 -15.17 1.87 -13.10
N VAL A 58 -14.83 1.66 -11.82
CA VAL A 58 -14.20 2.67 -10.97
C VAL A 58 -12.73 2.87 -11.36
N PHE A 59 -12.02 1.78 -11.62
CA PHE A 59 -10.64 1.82 -12.08
C PHE A 59 -10.60 2.02 -13.60
N THR A 60 -10.61 3.29 -14.02
CA THR A 60 -10.57 3.68 -15.42
C THR A 60 -9.14 3.58 -16.00
N LYS A 61 -8.99 3.76 -17.31
CA LYS A 61 -7.66 3.70 -17.95
C LYS A 61 -6.68 4.75 -17.41
N ASN A 62 -7.18 5.92 -17.06
CA ASN A 62 -6.36 7.03 -16.55
C ASN A 62 -6.53 7.15 -15.04
N ILE A 63 -5.65 6.48 -14.30
CA ILE A 63 -5.66 6.46 -12.83
C ILE A 63 -4.49 7.29 -12.31
N ARG A 64 -4.77 8.11 -11.30
CA ARG A 64 -3.75 8.81 -10.53
C ARG A 64 -3.85 8.42 -9.07
N ALA A 65 -2.71 8.33 -8.41
CA ALA A 65 -2.64 7.94 -7.02
C ALA A 65 -2.43 9.14 -6.10
N VAL A 66 -3.09 9.09 -4.95
CA VAL A 66 -2.71 9.87 -3.77
C VAL A 66 -1.89 8.97 -2.88
N ILE A 67 -0.69 9.39 -2.52
CA ILE A 67 0.21 8.61 -1.67
C ILE A 67 -0.08 8.94 -0.21
N SER A 68 -0.50 7.93 0.54
CA SER A 68 -0.74 8.04 1.99
C SER A 68 0.47 7.53 2.76
N PRO A 69 0.83 8.15 3.90
CA PRO A 69 1.86 7.61 4.77
C PRO A 69 1.51 6.19 5.25
N LYS A 70 2.49 5.32 5.30
CA LYS A 70 2.30 3.91 5.68
C LYS A 70 1.57 3.74 7.03
N TRP A 71 1.91 4.53 8.02
CA TRP A 71 1.30 4.46 9.34
C TRP A 71 -0.17 4.90 9.40
N ARG A 72 -0.66 5.60 8.37
CA ARG A 72 -2.06 6.02 8.21
C ARG A 72 -2.84 5.13 7.23
N SER A 73 -2.24 4.04 6.80
CA SER A 73 -2.76 3.23 5.71
C SER A 73 -3.03 1.79 6.16
N VAL A 74 -3.56 1.63 7.37
CA VAL A 74 -3.93 0.31 7.90
C VAL A 74 -5.26 -0.11 7.31
N ASP A 75 -5.30 -1.28 6.72
CA ASP A 75 -6.52 -1.93 6.26
C ASP A 75 -7.11 -2.77 7.39
N LEU A 76 -8.43 -2.83 7.51
CA LEU A 76 -9.10 -3.45 8.66
C LEU A 76 -9.81 -4.74 8.24
N ASP A 77 -9.05 -5.70 7.77
CA ASP A 77 -9.59 -7.00 7.33
C ASP A 77 -9.53 -8.08 8.41
N THR A 78 -8.65 -7.92 9.39
CA THR A 78 -8.40 -8.89 10.45
C THR A 78 -8.46 -8.26 11.84
N LEU A 79 -8.64 -9.09 12.89
CA LEU A 79 -8.58 -8.63 14.29
C LEU A 79 -7.20 -8.08 14.65
N GLU A 80 -6.15 -8.64 14.08
CA GLU A 80 -4.78 -8.16 14.30
C GLU A 80 -4.61 -6.75 13.72
N GLU A 81 -5.07 -6.50 12.52
CA GLU A 81 -5.04 -5.18 11.89
C GLU A 81 -5.88 -4.16 12.67
N TRP A 82 -7.03 -4.58 13.19
CA TRP A 82 -7.84 -3.76 14.07
C TRP A 82 -7.08 -3.34 15.32
N ALA A 83 -6.46 -4.28 16.03
CA ALA A 83 -5.68 -4.01 17.24
C ALA A 83 -4.52 -3.04 16.96
N ILE A 84 -3.81 -3.22 15.84
CA ILE A 84 -2.74 -2.32 15.38
C ILE A 84 -3.29 -0.93 15.11
N ALA A 85 -4.41 -0.83 14.39
CA ALA A 85 -5.05 0.44 14.06
C ALA A 85 -5.48 1.22 15.30
N GLU A 86 -6.02 0.56 16.32
CA GLU A 86 -6.36 1.21 17.60
C GLU A 86 -5.15 1.82 18.29
N VAL A 87 -4.04 1.10 18.36
CA VAL A 87 -2.78 1.59 18.95
C VAL A 87 -2.27 2.80 18.18
N ILE A 88 -2.25 2.72 16.85
CA ILE A 88 -1.85 3.82 15.99
C ILE A 88 -2.75 5.04 16.20
N TYR A 89 -4.05 4.85 16.22
CA TYR A 89 -5.02 5.94 16.41
C TYR A 89 -4.86 6.63 17.77
N LYS A 90 -4.74 5.87 18.85
CA LYS A 90 -4.50 6.40 20.19
C LYS A 90 -3.21 7.23 20.27
N ASN A 91 -2.18 6.81 19.54
CA ASN A 91 -0.86 7.45 19.56
C ASN A 91 -0.60 8.38 18.35
N ARG A 92 -1.57 8.66 17.52
CA ARG A 92 -1.39 9.36 16.24
C ARG A 92 -0.66 10.71 16.33
N ARG A 93 -0.93 11.48 17.39
CA ARG A 93 -0.28 12.78 17.59
C ARG A 93 1.20 12.63 17.96
N ALA A 94 1.52 11.64 18.79
CA ALA A 94 2.89 11.33 19.16
C ALA A 94 3.70 10.81 17.98
N ILE A 95 3.11 9.92 17.18
CA ILE A 95 3.72 9.40 15.94
C ILE A 95 4.04 10.55 14.99
N ALA A 96 3.07 11.41 14.70
CA ALA A 96 3.24 12.54 13.79
C ALA A 96 4.36 13.50 14.25
N ARG A 97 4.40 13.83 15.55
CA ARG A 97 5.47 14.66 16.12
C ARG A 97 6.85 14.02 16.00
N ARG A 98 6.94 12.71 16.26
CA ARG A 98 8.20 11.97 16.16
C ARG A 98 8.73 11.95 14.74
N ILE A 99 7.87 11.65 13.76
CA ILE A 99 8.25 11.67 12.34
C ILE A 99 8.73 13.05 11.93
N LYS A 100 8.00 14.12 12.31
CA LYS A 100 8.40 15.49 12.00
C LYS A 100 9.78 15.86 12.56
N ARG A 101 10.11 15.41 13.76
CA ARG A 101 11.44 15.63 14.36
C ARG A 101 12.55 14.87 13.63
N MET A 102 12.28 13.63 13.22
CA MET A 102 13.24 12.79 12.50
C MET A 102 13.47 13.24 11.05
N SER A 103 12.52 13.98 10.45
CA SER A 103 12.61 14.49 9.08
C SER A 103 13.36 15.82 8.95
N ARG A 104 13.80 16.40 10.07
CA ARG A 104 14.63 17.61 10.12
C ARG A 104 16.12 17.21 10.14
#